data_019904083529c5ee56195fe43ae3b9c9
#
_entry.id   019904083529c5ee56195fe43ae3b9c9
#
_cell.length_a   1.000
_cell.length_b   1.000
_cell.length_c   1.000
_cell.angle_alpha   90.00
_cell.angle_beta   90.00
_cell.angle_gamma   90.00
#
_symmetry.space_group_name_H-M   'P 1'
#
loop_
_entity.id
_entity.type
_entity.pdbx_description
1 polymer ?
#
loop_
_entity_poly.entity_id
_entity_poly.type
_entity_poly.pdbx_seq_one_letter_code
_entity_poly.pdbx_strand_id
1 'polypeptide(L)'
;MLPRKGGPVMLLTIDIGNTNTVLGVFDGDRVIEHWRIATVPDRTADELAVVLHGLLTGSNVFTERDIGGISLCSTVPSVLHEMREMCERYYGALETVIVEPGVKTGVPVRTDNPKEVGSDRIMNSLAAVHLYGGPAIVVDFGTSTNFDAVSARGEFVGGALAPGIEISVDALSRRAAQLLKVELTRPPRVIGKNTVESLQSGIVYGFAAQVEGIVRRMALELSPADPDAVTVIATGGLAPLVIDEVSVIDAYEPWLTLIGLRLVYERNSGQADTRAQ
;
A
#
# COMPACT_ATOMS: atom_id res chain seq x y z
N MET A 1 -14.65 -7.72 -24.53
CA MET A 1 -15.60 -8.77 -24.11
C MET A 1 -16.56 -8.14 -23.11
N LEU A 2 -17.87 -8.12 -23.33
CA LEU A 2 -18.82 -7.41 -22.46
C LEU A 2 -19.03 -8.18 -21.15
N PRO A 3 -19.14 -7.51 -19.98
CA PRO A 3 -19.42 -8.16 -18.69
C PRO A 3 -20.77 -8.89 -18.71
N ARG A 4 -20.90 -9.92 -17.89
CA ARG A 4 -22.19 -10.63 -17.71
C ARG A 4 -23.25 -9.65 -17.20
N LYS A 5 -24.38 -9.54 -17.88
CA LYS A 5 -25.52 -8.78 -17.40
C LYS A 5 -26.07 -9.43 -16.10
N GLY A 6 -25.88 -8.77 -14.95
CA GLY A 6 -26.59 -9.08 -13.71
C GLY A 6 -25.83 -9.79 -12.59
N GLY A 7 -24.48 -9.96 -12.68
CA GLY A 7 -23.63 -10.36 -11.54
C GLY A 7 -22.99 -9.15 -10.85
N PRO A 8 -22.49 -9.29 -9.62
CA PRO A 8 -21.66 -8.25 -9.01
C PRO A 8 -20.46 -7.98 -9.90
N VAL A 9 -20.24 -6.70 -10.21
CA VAL A 9 -19.10 -6.25 -11.00
C VAL A 9 -17.90 -6.21 -10.09
N MET A 10 -16.93 -7.10 -10.30
CA MET A 10 -15.70 -7.13 -9.50
C MET A 10 -14.73 -6.06 -9.96
N LEU A 11 -13.97 -5.51 -9.02
CA LEU A 11 -12.96 -4.50 -9.29
C LEU A 11 -11.56 -5.10 -9.12
N LEU A 12 -10.74 -4.95 -10.15
CA LEU A 12 -9.30 -5.20 -10.06
C LEU A 12 -8.58 -3.93 -9.59
N THR A 13 -7.84 -4.03 -8.51
CA THR A 13 -6.97 -2.94 -8.01
C THR A 13 -5.51 -3.34 -8.15
N ILE A 14 -4.65 -2.40 -8.56
CA ILE A 14 -3.22 -2.65 -8.82
C ILE A 14 -2.39 -1.53 -8.19
N ASP A 15 -1.59 -1.87 -7.20
CA ASP A 15 -0.60 -0.98 -6.60
C ASP A 15 0.80 -1.33 -7.10
N ILE A 16 1.43 -0.40 -7.83
CA ILE A 16 2.73 -0.60 -8.46
C ILE A 16 3.80 0.16 -7.66
N GLY A 17 4.40 -0.56 -6.71
CA GLY A 17 5.55 -0.06 -5.96
C GLY A 17 6.88 -0.33 -6.66
N ASN A 18 7.97 0.23 -6.13
CA ASN A 18 9.32 0.10 -6.72
C ASN A 18 9.85 -1.35 -6.72
N THR A 19 9.48 -2.16 -5.75
CA THR A 19 9.97 -3.55 -5.60
C THR A 19 8.90 -4.57 -5.98
N ASN A 20 7.67 -4.34 -5.55
CA ASN A 20 6.57 -5.27 -5.75
C ASN A 20 5.36 -4.54 -6.34
N THR A 21 4.64 -5.23 -7.20
CA THR A 21 3.30 -4.87 -7.65
C THR A 21 2.31 -5.78 -6.92
N VAL A 22 1.36 -5.18 -6.22
CA VAL A 22 0.31 -5.88 -5.48
C VAL A 22 -1.01 -5.72 -6.23
N LEU A 23 -1.68 -6.84 -6.46
CA LEU A 23 -2.98 -6.88 -7.13
C LEU A 23 -4.04 -7.41 -6.16
N GLY A 24 -5.24 -6.88 -6.24
CA GLY A 24 -6.37 -7.39 -5.48
C GLY A 24 -7.66 -7.33 -6.28
N VAL A 25 -8.51 -8.33 -6.11
CA VAL A 25 -9.85 -8.36 -6.69
C VAL A 25 -10.87 -8.16 -5.58
N PHE A 26 -11.71 -7.17 -5.75
CA PHE A 26 -12.80 -6.85 -4.83
C PHE A 26 -14.14 -7.35 -5.36
N ASP A 27 -14.92 -7.96 -4.47
CA ASP A 27 -16.36 -8.15 -4.60
C ASP A 27 -17.04 -7.24 -3.55
N GLY A 28 -17.59 -6.13 -4.00
CA GLY A 28 -18.05 -5.05 -3.13
C GLY A 28 -16.89 -4.43 -2.33
N ASP A 29 -16.91 -4.56 -1.01
CA ASP A 29 -15.89 -4.06 -0.08
C ASP A 29 -14.84 -5.12 0.33
N ARG A 30 -15.01 -6.36 -0.09
CA ARG A 30 -14.17 -7.49 0.32
C ARG A 30 -13.12 -7.82 -0.73
N VAL A 31 -11.86 -7.94 -0.31
CA VAL A 31 -10.80 -8.56 -1.12
C VAL A 31 -11.06 -10.07 -1.15
N ILE A 32 -11.34 -10.62 -2.33
CA ILE A 32 -11.64 -12.05 -2.52
C ILE A 32 -10.46 -12.83 -3.08
N GLU A 33 -9.52 -12.14 -3.72
CA GLU A 33 -8.28 -12.73 -4.24
C GLU A 33 -7.20 -11.66 -4.30
N HIS A 34 -5.93 -12.05 -4.17
CA HIS A 34 -4.81 -11.12 -4.25
C HIS A 34 -3.53 -11.81 -4.70
N TRP A 35 -2.63 -11.04 -5.31
CA TRP A 35 -1.31 -11.50 -5.73
C TRP A 35 -0.25 -10.43 -5.47
N ARG A 36 0.98 -10.89 -5.33
CA ARG A 36 2.16 -10.05 -5.27
C ARG A 36 3.15 -10.56 -6.31
N ILE A 37 3.57 -9.69 -7.20
CA ILE A 37 4.60 -9.99 -8.21
C ILE A 37 5.74 -8.98 -8.09
N ALA A 38 6.92 -9.35 -8.58
CA ALA A 38 8.03 -8.41 -8.66
C ALA A 38 7.73 -7.31 -9.68
N THR A 39 8.01 -6.05 -9.31
CA THR A 39 8.00 -4.94 -10.26
C THR A 39 9.25 -5.02 -11.15
N VAL A 40 9.05 -5.20 -12.44
CA VAL A 40 10.14 -5.28 -13.44
C VAL A 40 10.02 -4.05 -14.34
N PRO A 41 10.94 -3.05 -14.21
CA PRO A 41 10.83 -1.76 -14.90
C PRO A 41 10.81 -1.83 -16.43
N ASP A 42 11.43 -2.86 -17.00
CA ASP A 42 11.58 -3.03 -18.46
C ASP A 42 10.51 -3.98 -19.06
N ARG A 43 9.49 -4.37 -18.28
CA ARG A 43 8.42 -5.24 -18.76
C ARG A 43 7.48 -4.46 -19.67
N THR A 44 7.25 -5.01 -20.87
CA THR A 44 6.35 -4.41 -21.87
C THR A 44 4.87 -4.61 -21.53
N ALA A 45 4.00 -3.82 -22.16
CA ALA A 45 2.54 -3.95 -22.03
C ALA A 45 2.04 -5.38 -22.38
N ASP A 46 2.64 -6.02 -23.39
CA ASP A 46 2.28 -7.38 -23.80
C ASP A 46 2.65 -8.42 -22.73
N GLU A 47 3.83 -8.28 -22.10
CA GLU A 47 4.26 -9.16 -21.00
C GLU A 47 3.40 -8.96 -19.75
N LEU A 48 3.04 -7.70 -19.45
CA LEU A 48 2.12 -7.38 -18.35
C LEU A 48 0.75 -8.02 -18.59
N ALA A 49 0.23 -7.98 -19.82
CA ALA A 49 -1.03 -8.61 -20.18
C ALA A 49 -1.00 -10.14 -19.99
N VAL A 50 0.10 -10.80 -20.40
CA VAL A 50 0.28 -12.25 -20.19
C VAL A 50 0.29 -12.60 -18.70
N VAL A 51 1.02 -11.83 -17.89
CA VAL A 51 1.08 -12.06 -16.44
C VAL A 51 -0.29 -11.86 -15.81
N LEU A 52 -0.96 -10.75 -16.12
CA LEU A 52 -2.28 -10.44 -15.56
C LEU A 52 -3.32 -11.50 -15.97
N HIS A 53 -3.38 -11.84 -17.26
CA HIS A 53 -4.26 -12.89 -17.75
C HIS A 53 -4.01 -14.23 -17.04
N GLY A 54 -2.74 -14.61 -16.85
CA GLY A 54 -2.36 -15.84 -16.14
C GLY A 54 -2.82 -15.85 -14.68
N LEU A 55 -2.72 -14.73 -13.98
CA LEU A 55 -3.20 -14.59 -12.60
C LEU A 55 -4.73 -14.69 -12.53
N LEU A 56 -5.44 -13.93 -13.37
CA LEU A 56 -6.90 -13.89 -13.39
C LEU A 56 -7.53 -15.23 -13.78
N THR A 57 -6.97 -15.91 -14.78
CA THR A 57 -7.47 -17.22 -15.22
C THR A 57 -7.06 -18.37 -14.31
N GLY A 58 -6.00 -18.20 -13.52
CA GLY A 58 -5.57 -19.17 -12.50
C GLY A 58 -6.42 -19.17 -11.24
N SER A 59 -7.28 -18.19 -11.04
CA SER A 59 -8.18 -18.13 -9.89
C SER A 59 -9.29 -19.18 -9.99
N ASN A 60 -9.63 -19.78 -8.84
CA ASN A 60 -10.79 -20.67 -8.71
C ASN A 60 -12.01 -19.94 -8.08
N VAL A 61 -11.88 -18.67 -7.76
CA VAL A 61 -12.88 -17.89 -7.01
C VAL A 61 -13.81 -17.13 -7.96
N PHE A 62 -13.28 -16.69 -9.12
CA PHE A 62 -13.98 -15.88 -10.12
C PHE A 62 -13.43 -16.19 -11.52
N THR A 63 -14.01 -15.61 -12.54
CA THR A 63 -13.48 -15.64 -13.91
C THR A 63 -13.08 -14.22 -14.35
N GLU A 64 -12.10 -14.11 -15.26
CA GLU A 64 -11.66 -12.81 -15.80
C GLU A 64 -12.84 -11.96 -16.33
N ARG A 65 -13.92 -12.59 -16.77
CA ARG A 65 -15.15 -11.93 -17.27
C ARG A 65 -15.97 -11.25 -16.18
N ASP A 66 -15.74 -11.59 -14.94
CA ASP A 66 -16.44 -11.01 -13.78
C ASP A 66 -15.81 -9.67 -13.38
N ILE A 67 -14.59 -9.36 -13.89
CA ILE A 67 -13.94 -8.06 -13.72
C ILE A 67 -14.65 -7.03 -14.59
N GLY A 68 -15.15 -5.98 -13.97
CA GLY A 68 -15.88 -4.89 -14.65
C GLY A 68 -15.19 -3.54 -14.60
N GLY A 69 -14.07 -3.44 -13.88
CA GLY A 69 -13.27 -2.21 -13.81
C GLY A 69 -11.88 -2.44 -13.27
N ILE A 70 -11.01 -1.47 -13.51
CA ILE A 70 -9.62 -1.47 -13.06
C ILE A 70 -9.32 -0.15 -12.35
N SER A 71 -8.68 -0.21 -11.18
CA SER A 71 -8.13 0.97 -10.50
C SER A 71 -6.67 0.74 -10.18
N LEU A 72 -5.80 1.68 -10.53
CA LEU A 72 -4.38 1.50 -10.30
C LEU A 72 -3.66 2.78 -9.89
N CYS A 73 -2.58 2.62 -9.14
CA CYS A 73 -1.60 3.65 -8.87
C CYS A 73 -0.18 3.12 -9.07
N SER A 74 0.76 4.02 -9.28
CA SER A 74 2.16 3.67 -9.45
C SER A 74 3.09 4.73 -8.92
N THR A 75 4.18 4.28 -8.31
CA THR A 75 5.35 5.12 -7.99
C THR A 75 6.48 4.95 -9.01
N VAL A 76 6.28 4.14 -10.07
CA VAL A 76 7.27 3.81 -11.12
C VAL A 76 6.75 4.28 -12.48
N PRO A 77 7.20 5.46 -12.98
CA PRO A 77 6.66 6.05 -14.21
C PRO A 77 6.78 5.18 -15.46
N SER A 78 7.89 4.44 -15.62
CA SER A 78 8.07 3.55 -16.77
C SER A 78 7.04 2.42 -16.80
N VAL A 79 6.83 1.78 -15.65
CA VAL A 79 5.83 0.70 -15.52
C VAL A 79 4.40 1.24 -15.67
N LEU A 80 4.14 2.47 -15.19
CA LEU A 80 2.83 3.11 -15.35
C LEU A 80 2.47 3.32 -16.82
N HIS A 81 3.44 3.72 -17.64
CA HIS A 81 3.26 3.87 -19.09
C HIS A 81 2.82 2.55 -19.73
N GLU A 82 3.58 1.49 -19.50
CA GLU A 82 3.30 0.15 -20.04
C GLU A 82 1.98 -0.43 -19.49
N MET A 83 1.67 -0.17 -18.22
CA MET A 83 0.41 -0.61 -17.60
C MET A 83 -0.80 0.10 -18.22
N ARG A 84 -0.67 1.38 -18.57
CA ARG A 84 -1.70 2.14 -19.28
C ARG A 84 -1.94 1.54 -20.67
N GLU A 85 -0.87 1.32 -21.45
CA GLU A 85 -0.96 0.69 -22.77
C GLU A 85 -1.58 -0.71 -22.68
N MET A 86 -1.20 -1.49 -21.68
CA MET A 86 -1.79 -2.80 -21.41
C MET A 86 -3.30 -2.71 -21.14
N CYS A 87 -3.73 -1.77 -20.29
CA CYS A 87 -5.16 -1.57 -20.00
C CYS A 87 -5.92 -1.16 -21.27
N GLU A 88 -5.42 -0.21 -22.04
CA GLU A 88 -6.07 0.27 -23.27
C GLU A 88 -6.18 -0.83 -24.32
N ARG A 89 -5.12 -1.60 -24.52
CA ARG A 89 -5.04 -2.59 -25.60
C ARG A 89 -5.78 -3.89 -25.29
N TYR A 90 -5.69 -4.39 -24.08
CA TYR A 90 -6.22 -5.71 -23.69
C TYR A 90 -7.50 -5.64 -22.86
N TYR A 91 -7.71 -4.54 -22.15
CA TYR A 91 -8.84 -4.34 -21.24
C TYR A 91 -9.65 -3.08 -21.57
N GLY A 92 -9.51 -2.53 -22.78
CA GLY A 92 -10.14 -1.25 -23.18
C GLY A 92 -11.68 -1.22 -23.13
N ALA A 93 -12.33 -2.36 -22.92
CA ALA A 93 -13.76 -2.43 -22.65
C ALA A 93 -14.12 -2.17 -21.16
N LEU A 94 -13.12 -2.18 -20.27
CA LEU A 94 -13.29 -1.94 -18.85
C LEU A 94 -13.02 -0.48 -18.51
N GLU A 95 -13.82 0.09 -17.62
CA GLU A 95 -13.52 1.40 -17.07
C GLU A 95 -12.25 1.32 -16.23
N THR A 96 -11.27 2.15 -16.55
CA THR A 96 -9.96 2.16 -15.87
C THR A 96 -9.72 3.52 -15.23
N VAL A 97 -9.48 3.53 -13.91
CA VAL A 97 -9.09 4.72 -13.15
C VAL A 97 -7.61 4.60 -12.77
N ILE A 98 -6.79 5.50 -13.30
CA ILE A 98 -5.37 5.61 -12.98
C ILE A 98 -5.20 6.80 -12.05
N VAL A 99 -4.64 6.58 -10.85
CA VAL A 99 -4.46 7.64 -9.86
C VAL A 99 -3.30 8.55 -10.26
N GLU A 100 -3.66 9.66 -10.87
CA GLU A 100 -2.75 10.71 -11.36
C GLU A 100 -3.29 12.11 -11.01
N PRO A 101 -2.50 13.18 -11.21
CA PRO A 101 -2.99 14.54 -11.03
C PRO A 101 -4.27 14.81 -11.83
N GLY A 102 -5.33 15.24 -11.14
CA GLY A 102 -6.65 15.49 -11.73
C GLY A 102 -7.72 14.47 -11.34
N VAL A 103 -7.34 13.28 -10.86
CA VAL A 103 -8.27 12.29 -10.31
C VAL A 103 -8.79 12.78 -8.96
N LYS A 104 -10.10 12.62 -8.74
CA LYS A 104 -10.76 13.00 -7.47
C LYS A 104 -10.45 11.96 -6.39
N THR A 105 -9.36 12.14 -5.66
CA THR A 105 -8.98 11.23 -4.57
C THR A 105 -9.87 11.41 -3.34
N GLY A 106 -10.34 12.64 -3.08
CA GLY A 106 -11.10 12.98 -1.87
C GLY A 106 -10.23 13.23 -0.64
N VAL A 107 -8.90 13.22 -0.80
CA VAL A 107 -7.94 13.59 0.23
C VAL A 107 -7.23 14.87 -0.19
N PRO A 108 -7.50 16.01 0.47
CA PRO A 108 -6.72 17.23 0.25
C PRO A 108 -5.28 17.02 0.72
N VAL A 109 -4.31 17.34 -0.12
CA VAL A 109 -2.88 17.27 0.20
C VAL A 109 -2.39 18.66 0.62
N ARG A 110 -1.89 18.78 1.84
CA ARG A 110 -1.49 20.03 2.50
C ARG A 110 0.03 20.13 2.73
N THR A 111 0.79 19.57 1.84
CA THR A 111 2.28 19.69 1.83
C THR A 111 2.70 20.88 1.00
N ASP A 112 3.95 21.32 1.15
CA ASP A 112 4.54 22.42 0.38
C ASP A 112 4.51 22.14 -1.14
N ASN A 113 4.75 20.86 -1.53
CA ASN A 113 4.65 20.42 -2.90
C ASN A 113 3.75 19.18 -3.01
N PRO A 114 2.43 19.33 -3.21
CA PRO A 114 1.50 18.21 -3.30
C PRO A 114 1.81 17.20 -4.41
N LYS A 115 2.53 17.62 -5.47
CA LYS A 115 2.87 16.75 -6.61
C LYS A 115 3.98 15.74 -6.31
N GLU A 116 4.72 15.94 -5.22
CA GLU A 116 5.78 15.01 -4.77
C GLU A 116 5.25 13.87 -3.90
N VAL A 117 3.99 13.95 -3.46
CA VAL A 117 3.39 12.89 -2.65
C VAL A 117 3.02 11.71 -3.54
N GLY A 118 3.58 10.54 -3.22
CA GLY A 118 3.27 9.30 -3.92
C GLY A 118 1.77 8.97 -3.87
N SER A 119 1.26 8.44 -4.97
CA SER A 119 -0.16 8.08 -5.09
C SER A 119 -0.57 6.99 -4.08
N ASP A 120 0.32 6.05 -3.78
CA ASP A 120 0.17 5.03 -2.74
C ASP A 120 -0.12 5.64 -1.35
N ARG A 121 0.64 6.68 -0.97
CA ARG A 121 0.46 7.38 0.31
C ARG A 121 -0.89 8.10 0.40
N ILE A 122 -1.36 8.66 -0.72
CA ILE A 122 -2.69 9.28 -0.80
C ILE A 122 -3.78 8.20 -0.69
N MET A 123 -3.59 7.04 -1.33
CA MET A 123 -4.53 5.91 -1.22
C MET A 123 -4.58 5.36 0.19
N ASN A 124 -3.43 5.19 0.84
CA ASN A 124 -3.35 4.78 2.25
C ASN A 124 -4.11 5.76 3.16
N SER A 125 -3.91 7.06 2.96
CA SER A 125 -4.60 8.11 3.72
C SER A 125 -6.10 8.10 3.52
N LEU A 126 -6.56 7.92 2.28
CA LEU A 126 -7.99 7.79 1.97
C LEU A 126 -8.63 6.61 2.68
N ALA A 127 -7.98 5.44 2.60
CA ALA A 127 -8.48 4.22 3.24
C ALA A 127 -8.48 4.35 4.76
N ALA A 128 -7.41 4.90 5.34
CA ALA A 128 -7.31 5.12 6.78
C ALA A 128 -8.47 5.99 7.31
N VAL A 129 -8.74 7.13 6.65
CA VAL A 129 -9.86 8.01 7.02
C VAL A 129 -11.22 7.33 6.85
N HIS A 130 -11.37 6.56 5.77
CA HIS A 130 -12.62 5.84 5.51
C HIS A 130 -12.92 4.78 6.56
N LEU A 131 -11.91 4.02 6.99
CA LEU A 131 -12.07 2.90 7.92
C LEU A 131 -12.07 3.34 9.39
N TYR A 132 -11.25 4.32 9.74
CA TYR A 132 -10.95 4.65 11.15
C TYR A 132 -11.25 6.10 11.51
N GLY A 133 -11.50 6.97 10.53
CA GLY A 133 -11.62 8.42 10.76
C GLY A 133 -10.26 9.11 10.88
N GLY A 134 -10.29 10.36 11.32
CA GLY A 134 -9.10 11.16 11.61
C GLY A 134 -9.21 11.83 12.98
N PRO A 135 -8.09 12.24 13.60
CA PRO A 135 -6.73 12.20 13.05
C PRO A 135 -6.12 10.80 13.03
N ALA A 136 -5.25 10.53 12.05
CA ALA A 136 -4.64 9.21 11.88
C ALA A 136 -3.16 9.30 11.45
N ILE A 137 -2.39 8.27 11.79
CA ILE A 137 -1.05 8.05 11.28
C ILE A 137 -1.03 6.68 10.61
N VAL A 138 -0.61 6.62 9.36
CA VAL A 138 -0.37 5.35 8.66
C VAL A 138 1.12 5.04 8.69
N VAL A 139 1.47 3.83 9.14
CA VAL A 139 2.84 3.30 9.10
C VAL A 139 2.89 2.21 8.06
N ASP A 140 3.53 2.49 6.92
CA ASP A 140 3.67 1.54 5.82
C ASP A 140 5.07 0.92 5.82
N PHE A 141 5.13 -0.40 6.02
CA PHE A 141 6.36 -1.21 6.02
C PHE A 141 6.61 -1.80 4.62
N GLY A 142 6.98 -0.92 3.69
CA GLY A 142 7.32 -1.24 2.31
C GLY A 142 8.82 -1.20 2.02
N THR A 143 9.18 -0.78 0.80
CA THR A 143 10.56 -0.49 0.37
C THR A 143 11.21 0.57 1.27
N SER A 144 10.45 1.59 1.64
CA SER A 144 10.71 2.50 2.77
C SER A 144 9.75 2.18 3.91
N THR A 145 10.06 2.67 5.11
CA THR A 145 9.10 2.77 6.20
C THR A 145 8.53 4.18 6.18
N ASN A 146 7.28 4.30 5.74
CA ASN A 146 6.61 5.60 5.63
C ASN A 146 5.72 5.84 6.86
N PHE A 147 5.66 7.09 7.28
CA PHE A 147 4.78 7.56 8.34
C PHE A 147 3.96 8.70 7.77
N ASP A 148 2.69 8.48 7.51
CA ASP A 148 1.78 9.40 6.86
C ASP A 148 0.80 9.99 7.87
N ALA A 149 0.80 11.32 8.03
CA ALA A 149 -0.08 12.03 8.94
C ALA A 149 -1.33 12.52 8.22
N VAL A 150 -2.48 12.18 8.77
CA VAL A 150 -3.79 12.62 8.28
C VAL A 150 -4.50 13.41 9.38
N SER A 151 -4.95 14.63 9.06
CA SER A 151 -5.63 15.51 10.03
C SER A 151 -7.02 14.98 10.39
N ALA A 152 -7.62 15.53 11.45
CA ALA A 152 -9.01 15.27 11.83
C ALA A 152 -10.02 15.59 10.72
N ARG A 153 -9.65 16.39 9.72
CA ARG A 153 -10.48 16.71 8.54
C ARG A 153 -10.25 15.78 7.36
N GLY A 154 -9.43 14.73 7.52
CA GLY A 154 -9.10 13.79 6.44
C GLY A 154 -8.11 14.35 5.41
N GLU A 155 -7.29 15.34 5.78
CA GLU A 155 -6.28 15.93 4.90
C GLU A 155 -4.92 15.26 5.13
N PHE A 156 -4.22 14.89 4.07
CA PHE A 156 -2.82 14.49 4.17
C PHE A 156 -1.96 15.72 4.48
N VAL A 157 -1.32 15.75 5.64
CA VAL A 157 -0.59 16.93 6.12
C VAL A 157 0.94 16.76 6.07
N GLY A 158 1.43 15.61 5.65
CA GLY A 158 2.86 15.32 5.56
C GLY A 158 3.22 14.01 6.25
N GLY A 159 4.49 13.84 6.60
CA GLY A 159 4.94 12.63 7.26
C GLY A 159 6.44 12.51 7.35
N ALA A 160 6.91 11.32 7.72
CA ALA A 160 8.32 10.96 7.75
C ALA A 160 8.61 9.76 6.85
N LEU A 161 9.81 9.70 6.31
CA LEU A 161 10.31 8.61 5.48
C LEU A 161 11.60 8.07 6.10
N ALA A 162 11.65 6.77 6.32
CA ALA A 162 12.84 6.08 6.79
C ALA A 162 13.21 4.93 5.82
N PRO A 163 14.46 4.47 5.81
CA PRO A 163 14.80 3.27 5.05
C PRO A 163 13.94 2.09 5.50
N GLY A 164 13.48 1.27 4.54
CA GLY A 164 12.74 0.06 4.87
C GLY A 164 13.63 -1.03 5.46
N ILE A 165 13.00 -2.05 6.03
CA ILE A 165 13.68 -3.15 6.74
C ILE A 165 14.63 -3.90 5.78
N GLU A 166 14.15 -4.33 4.61
CA GLU A 166 14.96 -5.07 3.64
C GLU A 166 16.14 -4.24 3.11
N ILE A 167 15.91 -2.96 2.78
CA ILE A 167 16.99 -2.06 2.33
C ILE A 167 18.04 -1.91 3.43
N SER A 168 17.66 -1.79 4.67
CA SER A 168 18.58 -1.64 5.81
C SER A 168 19.44 -2.90 5.99
N VAL A 169 18.83 -4.08 5.89
CA VAL A 169 19.54 -5.37 5.95
C VAL A 169 20.49 -5.53 4.77
N ASP A 170 20.04 -5.24 3.56
CA ASP A 170 20.86 -5.33 2.35
C ASP A 170 22.03 -4.34 2.39
N ALA A 171 21.82 -3.12 2.85
CA ALA A 171 22.89 -2.13 3.00
C ALA A 171 23.93 -2.57 4.03
N LEU A 172 23.50 -3.14 5.15
CA LEU A 172 24.38 -3.66 6.18
C LEU A 172 25.17 -4.87 5.68
N SER A 173 24.52 -5.83 5.01
CA SER A 173 25.18 -7.04 4.48
C SER A 173 26.21 -6.73 3.40
N ARG A 174 25.94 -5.73 2.53
CA ARG A 174 26.90 -5.32 1.47
C ARG A 174 28.13 -4.60 2.01
N ARG A 175 28.01 -3.88 3.13
CA ARG A 175 29.10 -3.07 3.68
C ARG A 175 29.89 -3.73 4.80
N ALA A 176 29.32 -4.70 5.47
CA ALA A 176 29.98 -5.45 6.53
C ALA A 176 30.51 -6.77 5.97
N ALA A 177 31.82 -6.86 5.78
CA ALA A 177 32.51 -7.95 5.06
C ALA A 177 32.28 -9.38 5.59
N GLN A 178 31.58 -9.56 6.71
CA GLN A 178 31.32 -10.85 7.34
C GLN A 178 29.84 -11.08 7.73
N LEU A 179 28.93 -10.19 7.36
CA LEU A 179 27.52 -10.36 7.70
C LEU A 179 26.78 -11.08 6.56
N LEU A 180 26.42 -12.32 6.83
CA LEU A 180 25.56 -13.11 5.94
C LEU A 180 24.17 -12.51 5.86
N LYS A 181 23.49 -12.69 4.73
CA LYS A 181 22.05 -12.41 4.61
C LYS A 181 21.33 -13.38 5.57
N VAL A 182 20.73 -12.82 6.63
CA VAL A 182 19.99 -13.60 7.64
C VAL A 182 18.51 -13.58 7.34
N GLU A 183 17.84 -14.67 7.69
CA GLU A 183 16.39 -14.69 7.67
C GLU A 183 15.83 -13.72 8.70
N LEU A 184 14.88 -12.89 8.26
CA LEU A 184 14.23 -11.89 9.11
C LEU A 184 13.14 -12.56 9.96
N THR A 185 13.53 -12.97 11.15
CA THR A 185 12.63 -13.55 12.15
C THR A 185 12.87 -12.89 13.50
N ARG A 186 11.85 -12.93 14.36
CA ARG A 186 11.96 -12.43 15.72
C ARG A 186 12.97 -13.25 16.50
N PRO A 187 14.00 -12.64 17.11
CA PRO A 187 14.95 -13.36 17.95
C PRO A 187 14.33 -13.73 19.31
N PRO A 188 14.83 -14.76 19.99
CA PRO A 188 14.29 -15.20 21.27
C PRO A 188 14.51 -14.20 22.40
N ARG A 189 15.39 -13.23 22.23
CA ARG A 189 15.75 -12.21 23.23
C ARG A 189 16.41 -10.99 22.58
N VAL A 190 16.36 -9.84 23.26
CA VAL A 190 16.99 -8.59 22.81
C VAL A 190 18.53 -8.69 22.80
N ILE A 191 19.13 -9.33 23.82
CA ILE A 191 20.58 -9.54 23.87
C ILE A 191 20.91 -10.84 23.13
N GLY A 192 21.26 -10.74 21.84
CA GLY A 192 21.66 -11.87 21.01
C GLY A 192 22.95 -12.51 21.51
N LYS A 193 23.05 -13.83 21.38
CA LYS A 193 24.23 -14.62 21.80
C LYS A 193 25.18 -14.97 20.66
N ASN A 194 24.79 -14.66 19.43
CA ASN A 194 25.56 -14.83 18.22
C ASN A 194 25.23 -13.70 17.23
N THR A 195 25.98 -13.62 16.12
CA THR A 195 25.81 -12.55 15.12
C THR A 195 24.42 -12.53 14.49
N VAL A 196 23.81 -13.70 14.22
CA VAL A 196 22.48 -13.81 13.62
C VAL A 196 21.43 -13.23 14.57
N GLU A 197 21.40 -13.70 15.83
CA GLU A 197 20.47 -13.18 16.83
C GLU A 197 20.67 -11.67 17.09
N SER A 198 21.92 -11.20 17.09
CA SER A 198 22.22 -9.79 17.30
C SER A 198 21.71 -8.92 16.13
N LEU A 199 21.84 -9.40 14.89
CA LEU A 199 21.29 -8.74 13.71
C LEU A 199 19.76 -8.72 13.74
N GLN A 200 19.14 -9.87 13.98
CA GLN A 200 17.70 -9.99 14.08
C GLN A 200 17.14 -9.07 15.20
N SER A 201 17.81 -9.02 16.34
CA SER A 201 17.46 -8.14 17.45
C SER A 201 17.54 -6.68 17.06
N GLY A 202 18.65 -6.25 16.46
CA GLY A 202 18.84 -4.87 16.01
C GLY A 202 17.81 -4.44 14.97
N ILE A 203 17.41 -5.35 14.08
CA ILE A 203 16.38 -5.08 13.07
C ILE A 203 14.99 -5.03 13.73
N VAL A 204 14.54 -6.09 14.38
CA VAL A 204 13.16 -6.18 14.89
C VAL A 204 12.90 -5.10 15.95
N TYR A 205 13.71 -5.07 17.00
CA TYR A 205 13.51 -4.10 18.09
C TYR A 205 13.95 -2.69 17.73
N GLY A 206 14.91 -2.54 16.81
CA GLY A 206 15.32 -1.24 16.30
C GLY A 206 14.22 -0.57 15.47
N PHE A 207 13.56 -1.30 14.57
CA PHE A 207 12.41 -0.79 13.83
C PHE A 207 11.19 -0.56 14.73
N ALA A 208 10.93 -1.44 15.70
CA ALA A 208 9.88 -1.21 16.68
C ALA A 208 10.09 0.11 17.45
N ALA A 209 11.28 0.33 17.97
CA ALA A 209 11.62 1.57 18.68
C ALA A 209 11.57 2.82 17.77
N GLN A 210 11.98 2.69 16.49
CA GLN A 210 11.85 3.75 15.49
C GLN A 210 10.38 4.13 15.29
N VAL A 211 9.51 3.14 15.10
CA VAL A 211 8.06 3.36 14.92
C VAL A 211 7.49 4.06 16.15
N GLU A 212 7.70 3.52 17.34
CA GLU A 212 7.20 4.14 18.57
C GLU A 212 7.69 5.58 18.74
N GLY A 213 8.98 5.80 18.50
CA GLY A 213 9.60 7.10 18.67
C GLY A 213 9.08 8.16 17.69
N ILE A 214 8.85 7.80 16.43
CA ILE A 214 8.33 8.71 15.40
C ILE A 214 6.84 8.94 15.60
N VAL A 215 6.05 7.88 15.76
CA VAL A 215 4.59 7.96 15.94
C VAL A 215 4.22 8.84 17.13
N ARG A 216 4.85 8.64 18.29
CA ARG A 216 4.58 9.49 19.48
C ARG A 216 4.86 10.96 19.24
N ARG A 217 5.92 11.31 18.49
CA ARG A 217 6.22 12.70 18.13
C ARG A 217 5.19 13.27 17.15
N MET A 218 4.83 12.50 16.13
CA MET A 218 3.82 12.91 15.14
C MET A 218 2.45 13.08 15.79
N ALA A 219 2.05 12.19 16.70
CA ALA A 219 0.78 12.29 17.41
C ALA A 219 0.69 13.58 18.24
N LEU A 220 1.79 13.97 18.93
CA LEU A 220 1.89 15.23 19.65
C LEU A 220 1.76 16.47 18.75
N GLU A 221 2.30 16.41 17.52
CA GLU A 221 2.18 17.50 16.56
C GLU A 221 0.78 17.54 15.92
N LEU A 222 0.21 16.37 15.61
CA LEU A 222 -1.06 16.23 14.91
C LEU A 222 -2.26 16.55 15.81
N SER A 223 -2.19 16.17 17.09
CA SER A 223 -3.23 16.38 18.11
C SER A 223 -2.61 16.77 19.47
N PRO A 224 -2.12 18.02 19.62
CA PRO A 224 -1.41 18.42 20.85
C PRO A 224 -2.25 18.34 22.12
N ALA A 225 -3.58 18.51 22.01
CA ALA A 225 -4.49 18.46 23.15
C ALA A 225 -4.82 17.04 23.61
N ASP A 226 -4.80 16.08 22.69
CA ASP A 226 -5.11 14.68 22.94
C ASP A 226 -4.37 13.79 21.93
N PRO A 227 -3.07 13.52 22.17
CA PRO A 227 -2.28 12.66 21.28
C PRO A 227 -2.80 11.21 21.17
N ASP A 228 -3.48 10.74 22.22
CA ASP A 228 -4.01 9.38 22.28
C ASP A 228 -5.29 9.21 21.41
N ALA A 229 -5.89 10.32 20.95
CA ALA A 229 -6.98 10.29 19.98
C ALA A 229 -6.50 10.02 18.53
N VAL A 230 -5.20 9.98 18.28
CA VAL A 230 -4.64 9.69 16.95
C VAL A 230 -4.63 8.19 16.71
N THR A 231 -5.42 7.71 15.75
CA THR A 231 -5.42 6.29 15.37
C THR A 231 -4.18 5.94 14.54
N VAL A 232 -3.48 4.89 14.90
CA VAL A 232 -2.25 4.43 14.23
C VAL A 232 -2.51 3.13 13.48
N ILE A 233 -2.40 3.16 12.17
CA ILE A 233 -2.67 2.03 11.29
C ILE A 233 -1.38 1.56 10.65
N ALA A 234 -1.03 0.28 10.82
CA ALA A 234 0.06 -0.36 10.11
C ALA A 234 -0.42 -0.97 8.79
N THR A 235 0.41 -0.89 7.76
CA THR A 235 0.23 -1.59 6.48
C THR A 235 1.59 -2.03 5.95
N GLY A 236 1.59 -2.69 4.78
CA GLY A 236 2.82 -3.16 4.15
C GLY A 236 3.19 -4.60 4.51
N GLY A 237 3.92 -5.23 3.60
CA GLY A 237 4.20 -6.68 3.67
C GLY A 237 5.19 -7.10 4.76
N LEU A 238 5.94 -6.14 5.34
CA LEU A 238 6.89 -6.40 6.42
C LEU A 238 6.36 -6.01 7.80
N ALA A 239 5.15 -5.45 7.89
CA ALA A 239 4.52 -5.12 9.16
C ALA A 239 4.49 -6.31 10.15
N PRO A 240 4.12 -7.55 9.75
CA PRO A 240 4.04 -8.68 10.68
C PRO A 240 5.35 -9.03 11.40
N LEU A 241 6.51 -8.59 10.85
CA LEU A 241 7.80 -8.82 11.51
C LEU A 241 7.98 -7.98 12.78
N VAL A 242 7.31 -6.83 12.86
CA VAL A 242 7.60 -5.77 13.83
C VAL A 242 6.41 -5.41 14.71
N ILE A 243 5.18 -5.54 14.21
CA ILE A 243 3.98 -5.01 14.88
C ILE A 243 3.74 -5.57 16.28
N ASP A 244 4.09 -6.83 16.53
CA ASP A 244 3.94 -7.47 17.85
C ASP A 244 4.86 -6.84 18.92
N GLU A 245 5.88 -6.08 18.49
CA GLU A 245 6.83 -5.39 19.35
C GLU A 245 6.55 -3.88 19.47
N VAL A 246 5.45 -3.40 18.87
CA VAL A 246 5.10 -1.96 18.81
C VAL A 246 3.78 -1.73 19.53
N SER A 247 3.83 -0.95 20.60
CA SER A 247 2.67 -0.69 21.46
C SER A 247 1.74 0.42 20.94
N VAL A 248 2.17 1.19 19.94
CA VAL A 248 1.44 2.37 19.44
C VAL A 248 0.59 2.08 18.21
N ILE A 249 0.56 0.85 17.69
CA ILE A 249 -0.25 0.46 16.54
C ILE A 249 -1.61 -0.04 17.03
N ASP A 250 -2.68 0.62 16.56
CA ASP A 250 -4.06 0.27 16.90
C ASP A 250 -4.65 -0.78 15.96
N ALA A 251 -4.25 -0.75 14.67
CA ALA A 251 -4.79 -1.64 13.66
C ALA A 251 -3.72 -2.05 12.63
N TYR A 252 -3.88 -3.25 12.07
CA TYR A 252 -3.11 -3.72 10.91
C TYR A 252 -4.05 -3.99 9.74
N GLU A 253 -3.84 -3.25 8.63
CA GLU A 253 -4.62 -3.38 7.41
C GLU A 253 -3.69 -3.67 6.23
N PRO A 254 -3.53 -4.96 5.86
CA PRO A 254 -2.58 -5.36 4.83
C PRO A 254 -2.94 -4.86 3.42
N TRP A 255 -4.21 -4.51 3.20
CA TRP A 255 -4.73 -4.11 1.89
C TRP A 255 -5.08 -2.63 1.80
N LEU A 256 -4.52 -1.81 2.67
CA LEU A 256 -4.90 -0.40 2.82
C LEU A 256 -4.84 0.37 1.50
N THR A 257 -3.75 0.23 0.73
CA THR A 257 -3.59 0.88 -0.59
C THR A 257 -4.66 0.41 -1.57
N LEU A 258 -4.94 -0.90 -1.61
CA LEU A 258 -5.95 -1.48 -2.49
C LEU A 258 -7.37 -1.01 -2.14
N ILE A 259 -7.66 -0.85 -0.85
CA ILE A 259 -8.92 -0.26 -0.37
C ILE A 259 -9.03 1.20 -0.84
N GLY A 260 -7.95 1.97 -0.73
CA GLY A 260 -7.88 3.33 -1.26
C GLY A 260 -8.16 3.40 -2.75
N LEU A 261 -7.59 2.49 -3.54
CA LEU A 261 -7.84 2.37 -4.97
C LEU A 261 -9.29 2.04 -5.29
N ARG A 262 -9.93 1.16 -4.53
CA ARG A 262 -11.36 0.88 -4.66
C ARG A 262 -12.21 2.14 -4.42
N LEU A 263 -11.94 2.85 -3.34
CA LEU A 263 -12.66 4.08 -3.00
C LEU A 263 -12.50 5.17 -4.05
N VAL A 264 -11.31 5.30 -4.65
CA VAL A 264 -11.07 6.24 -5.75
C VAL A 264 -11.83 5.81 -7.00
N TYR A 265 -11.84 4.52 -7.33
CA TYR A 265 -12.64 4.01 -8.43
C TYR A 265 -14.12 4.37 -8.27
N GLU A 266 -14.71 4.10 -7.12
CA GLU A 266 -16.11 4.41 -6.83
C GLU A 266 -16.45 5.91 -6.98
N ARG A 267 -15.50 6.80 -6.68
CA ARG A 267 -15.66 8.25 -6.81
C ARG A 267 -15.55 8.78 -8.25
N ASN A 268 -14.86 8.07 -9.11
CA ASN A 268 -14.53 8.54 -10.47
C ASN A 268 -15.27 7.75 -11.56
N SER A 269 -15.73 6.53 -11.25
CA SER A 269 -16.55 5.73 -12.17
C SER A 269 -18.01 6.21 -12.13
N GLY A 270 -18.72 6.13 -13.27
CA GLY A 270 -20.12 6.53 -13.38
C GLY A 270 -21.12 5.74 -12.51
N GLN A 271 -20.63 4.83 -11.66
CA GLN A 271 -21.46 4.05 -10.71
C GLN A 271 -21.75 4.79 -9.39
N ALA A 272 -21.17 5.96 -9.15
CA ALA A 272 -21.38 6.73 -7.91
C ALA A 272 -22.84 7.24 -7.73
N ASP A 273 -23.62 7.36 -8.81
CA ASP A 273 -24.98 7.92 -8.75
C ASP A 273 -26.10 6.92 -8.41
N THR A 274 -25.82 5.61 -8.38
CA THR A 274 -26.89 4.59 -8.24
C THR A 274 -27.08 4.07 -6.81
N ARG A 275 -26.16 4.40 -5.86
CA ARG A 275 -26.25 3.96 -4.45
C ARG A 275 -26.75 5.05 -3.48
N ALA A 276 -26.98 6.27 -3.98
CA ALA A 276 -27.47 7.40 -3.18
C ALA A 276 -28.98 7.69 -3.41
N GLN A 277 -29.71 6.79 -4.03
CA GLN A 277 -31.18 6.77 -4.12
C GLN A 277 -31.71 5.50 -3.39
#